data_994e5d92216b567a2bbf3561d368a000
#
_entry.id   994e5d92216b567a2bbf3561d368a000
#
_cell.length_a   1.000
_cell.length_b   1.000
_cell.length_c   1.000
_cell.angle_alpha   90.00
_cell.angle_beta   90.00
_cell.angle_gamma   90.00
#
_symmetry.space_group_name_H-M   'P 1'
#
loop_
_entity.id
_entity.type
_entity.pdbx_description
1 polymer ?
#
loop_
_entity_poly.entity_id
_entity_poly.type
_entity_poly.pdbx_seq_one_letter_code
_entity_poly.pdbx_strand_id
1 'polypeptide(L)'
;MATPIRIKRSAVPGKKPQVTDLQVGELALNTYDAELVTLRDNVLYVTGDGDDNNTGKKLGDAKASIAGAVAISTTGDVIRVSAGTYTENNPIALPKQVSIVGDSLREVTVVPQNAGSDLFYVAPGNYLSEMSFTGTMTAGSAICAFNPNKIYYSTQSPYVSNCTNFVTNSIGLKIDGSKSI
;
A
#
# COMPACT_ATOMS: atom_id res chain seq x y z
N MET A 1 -39.08 5.21 -15.10
CA MET A 1 -38.59 3.97 -15.74
C MET A 1 -37.34 3.50 -15.03
N ALA A 2 -37.31 2.24 -14.61
CA ALA A 2 -36.08 1.68 -14.00
C ALA A 2 -35.06 1.42 -15.11
N THR A 3 -33.87 1.96 -14.98
CA THR A 3 -32.78 1.70 -15.94
C THR A 3 -32.25 0.28 -15.69
N PRO A 4 -32.27 -0.60 -16.68
CA PRO A 4 -31.79 -1.97 -16.47
C PRO A 4 -30.27 -1.96 -16.19
N ILE A 5 -29.86 -2.71 -15.17
CA ILE A 5 -28.44 -2.96 -14.92
C ILE A 5 -27.93 -3.87 -16.04
N ARG A 6 -26.95 -3.39 -16.78
CA ARG A 6 -26.28 -4.17 -17.83
C ARG A 6 -25.01 -4.79 -17.28
N ILE A 7 -24.86 -6.10 -17.48
CA ILE A 7 -23.64 -6.83 -17.11
C ILE A 7 -22.94 -7.23 -18.41
N LYS A 8 -21.72 -6.75 -18.61
CA LYS A 8 -20.86 -7.26 -19.71
C LYS A 8 -20.28 -8.61 -19.31
N ARG A 9 -20.27 -9.56 -20.25
CA ARG A 9 -19.81 -10.93 -20.01
C ARG A 9 -18.69 -11.31 -20.96
N SER A 10 -17.73 -12.07 -20.47
CA SER A 10 -16.71 -12.77 -21.25
C SER A 10 -16.65 -14.23 -20.80
N ALA A 11 -16.52 -15.16 -21.72
CA ALA A 11 -16.25 -16.57 -21.47
C ALA A 11 -14.82 -16.97 -21.93
N VAL A 12 -13.96 -15.97 -22.17
CA VAL A 12 -12.58 -16.19 -22.60
C VAL A 12 -11.68 -16.17 -21.35
N PRO A 13 -10.84 -17.21 -21.13
CA PRO A 13 -9.91 -17.26 -20.00
C PRO A 13 -9.04 -15.99 -19.91
N GLY A 14 -8.91 -15.41 -18.70
CA GLY A 14 -8.07 -14.25 -18.43
C GLY A 14 -8.48 -12.94 -19.11
N LYS A 15 -9.57 -12.92 -19.87
CA LYS A 15 -10.02 -11.68 -20.55
C LYS A 15 -10.69 -10.75 -19.55
N LYS A 16 -10.04 -9.63 -19.27
CA LYS A 16 -10.61 -8.52 -18.49
C LYS A 16 -11.10 -7.41 -19.41
N PRO A 17 -12.26 -6.78 -19.11
CA PRO A 17 -12.67 -5.58 -19.83
C PRO A 17 -11.65 -4.46 -19.61
N GLN A 18 -11.39 -3.68 -20.64
CA GLN A 18 -10.58 -2.47 -20.52
C GLN A 18 -11.40 -1.34 -19.91
N VAL A 19 -10.74 -0.32 -19.37
CA VAL A 19 -11.40 0.87 -18.79
C VAL A 19 -12.32 1.55 -19.81
N THR A 20 -11.97 1.47 -21.09
CA THR A 20 -12.78 2.01 -22.21
C THR A 20 -14.02 1.17 -22.53
N ASP A 21 -14.10 -0.05 -22.05
CA ASP A 21 -15.21 -0.97 -22.31
C ASP A 21 -16.36 -0.83 -21.31
N LEU A 22 -16.12 -0.18 -20.17
CA LEU A 22 -17.08 -0.03 -19.08
C LEU A 22 -17.44 1.43 -18.85
N GLN A 23 -18.73 1.69 -18.60
CA GLN A 23 -19.19 2.97 -18.09
C GLN A 23 -19.23 2.96 -16.56
N VAL A 24 -19.24 4.15 -15.95
CA VAL A 24 -19.34 4.28 -14.49
C VAL A 24 -20.62 3.57 -14.00
N GLY A 25 -20.46 2.62 -13.10
CA GLY A 25 -21.56 1.81 -12.55
C GLY A 25 -21.89 0.53 -13.31
N GLU A 26 -21.20 0.25 -14.45
CA GLU A 26 -21.32 -1.05 -15.11
C GLU A 26 -20.50 -2.13 -14.39
N LEU A 27 -21.05 -3.34 -14.36
CA LEU A 27 -20.38 -4.53 -13.86
C LEU A 27 -19.93 -5.39 -15.03
N ALA A 28 -18.76 -6.00 -14.92
CA ALA A 28 -18.32 -7.03 -15.86
C ALA A 28 -18.07 -8.35 -15.11
N LEU A 29 -18.48 -9.44 -15.74
CA LEU A 29 -18.30 -10.79 -15.22
C LEU A 29 -17.53 -11.63 -16.24
N ASN A 30 -16.37 -12.14 -15.85
CA ASN A 30 -15.74 -13.23 -16.58
C ASN A 30 -16.34 -14.54 -16.11
N THR A 31 -17.20 -15.12 -16.94
CA THR A 31 -17.91 -16.37 -16.59
C THR A 31 -17.03 -17.61 -16.64
N TYR A 32 -15.87 -17.53 -17.30
CA TYR A 32 -14.91 -18.62 -17.34
C TYR A 32 -14.11 -18.68 -16.02
N ASP A 33 -13.61 -17.55 -15.54
CA ASP A 33 -12.78 -17.47 -14.34
C ASP A 33 -13.63 -17.21 -13.07
N ALA A 34 -14.95 -17.09 -13.21
CA ALA A 34 -15.88 -16.69 -12.15
C ALA A 34 -15.52 -15.38 -11.44
N GLU A 35 -14.82 -14.48 -12.15
CA GLU A 35 -14.30 -13.21 -11.62
C GLU A 35 -15.29 -12.06 -11.88
N LEU A 36 -15.70 -11.37 -10.81
CA LEU A 36 -16.43 -10.11 -10.91
C LEU A 36 -15.42 -8.96 -11.02
N VAL A 37 -15.34 -8.35 -12.19
CA VAL A 37 -14.46 -7.20 -12.45
C VAL A 37 -15.18 -5.91 -12.12
N THR A 38 -14.67 -5.17 -11.14
CA THR A 38 -15.08 -3.80 -10.82
C THR A 38 -14.02 -2.81 -11.29
N LEU A 39 -14.41 -1.56 -11.60
CA LEU A 39 -13.49 -0.50 -12.04
C LEU A 39 -12.47 -0.03 -10.98
N ARG A 40 -12.43 -0.66 -9.80
CA ARG A 40 -11.48 -0.33 -8.75
C ARG A 40 -10.39 -1.38 -8.66
N ASP A 41 -9.38 -1.27 -9.50
CA ASP A 41 -8.15 -2.08 -9.42
C ASP A 41 -7.03 -1.27 -8.73
N ASN A 42 -7.38 -0.62 -7.61
CA ASN A 42 -6.46 0.19 -6.82
C ASN A 42 -5.94 -0.53 -5.57
N VAL A 43 -6.06 -1.84 -5.52
CA VAL A 43 -5.52 -2.65 -4.41
C VAL A 43 -4.32 -3.45 -4.88
N LEU A 44 -3.23 -3.33 -4.15
CA LEU A 44 -2.03 -4.13 -4.29
C LEU A 44 -1.91 -5.06 -3.08
N TYR A 45 -1.49 -6.29 -3.31
CA TYR A 45 -1.32 -7.30 -2.28
C TYR A 45 0.16 -7.61 -2.05
N VAL A 46 0.52 -7.75 -0.77
CA VAL A 46 1.84 -8.19 -0.30
C VAL A 46 1.64 -9.40 0.60
N THR A 47 2.35 -10.48 0.31
CA THR A 47 2.29 -11.74 1.08
C THR A 47 3.70 -12.28 1.30
N GLY A 48 3.90 -13.03 2.38
CA GLY A 48 5.21 -13.60 2.71
C GLY A 48 5.73 -14.64 1.70
N ASP A 49 4.85 -15.21 0.89
CA ASP A 49 5.12 -16.15 -0.20
C ASP A 49 5.03 -15.50 -1.60
N GLY A 50 4.92 -14.16 -1.65
CA GLY A 50 4.86 -13.40 -2.89
C GLY A 50 6.19 -13.34 -3.64
N ASP A 51 6.17 -12.67 -4.79
CA ASP A 51 7.35 -12.38 -5.61
C ASP A 51 7.26 -10.93 -6.13
N ASP A 52 8.34 -10.14 -5.98
CA ASP A 52 8.34 -8.75 -6.44
C ASP A 52 8.32 -8.61 -7.98
N ASN A 53 8.46 -9.69 -8.72
CA ASN A 53 8.19 -9.74 -10.15
C ASN A 53 6.68 -9.87 -10.49
N ASN A 54 5.85 -10.23 -9.53
CA ASN A 54 4.40 -10.35 -9.71
C ASN A 54 3.74 -8.98 -9.93
N THR A 55 2.49 -8.99 -10.40
CA THR A 55 1.73 -7.73 -10.62
C THR A 55 1.20 -7.10 -9.33
N GLY A 56 1.09 -7.86 -8.26
CA GLY A 56 0.50 -7.43 -6.99
C GLY A 56 -1.02 -7.25 -6.99
N LYS A 57 -1.71 -7.56 -8.09
CA LYS A 57 -3.14 -7.23 -8.27
C LYS A 57 -4.12 -8.24 -7.67
N LYS A 58 -3.64 -9.36 -7.16
CA LYS A 58 -4.42 -10.40 -6.47
C LYS A 58 -3.53 -11.19 -5.52
N LEU A 59 -4.12 -11.87 -4.53
CA LEU A 59 -3.38 -12.65 -3.53
C LEU A 59 -2.48 -13.73 -4.14
N GLY A 60 -2.93 -14.45 -5.17
CA GLY A 60 -2.12 -15.48 -5.85
C GLY A 60 -1.05 -14.92 -6.79
N ASP A 61 -0.90 -13.60 -6.88
CA ASP A 61 0.07 -12.89 -7.71
C ASP A 61 0.57 -11.66 -6.94
N ALA A 62 0.78 -11.84 -5.63
CA ALA A 62 1.16 -10.78 -4.70
C ALA A 62 2.64 -10.44 -4.78
N LYS A 63 3.00 -9.25 -4.35
CA LYS A 63 4.38 -8.83 -4.12
C LYS A 63 4.95 -9.51 -2.87
N ALA A 64 6.27 -9.70 -2.83
CA ALA A 64 6.97 -10.23 -1.67
C ALA A 64 7.26 -9.16 -0.61
N SER A 65 7.39 -7.88 -1.01
CA SER A 65 7.79 -6.79 -0.14
C SER A 65 6.84 -5.58 -0.25
N ILE A 66 6.77 -4.79 0.82
CA ILE A 66 6.08 -3.50 0.80
C ILE A 66 6.77 -2.56 -0.19
N ALA A 67 8.11 -2.55 -0.22
CA ALA A 67 8.88 -1.76 -1.17
C ALA A 67 8.53 -2.11 -2.62
N GLY A 68 8.41 -3.40 -2.96
CA GLY A 68 8.00 -3.87 -4.30
C GLY A 68 6.59 -3.42 -4.68
N ALA A 69 5.65 -3.43 -3.74
CA ALA A 69 4.32 -2.90 -3.97
C ALA A 69 4.30 -1.38 -4.14
N VAL A 70 5.07 -0.65 -3.31
CA VAL A 70 5.20 0.81 -3.41
C VAL A 70 5.80 1.24 -4.74
N ALA A 71 6.78 0.49 -5.27
CA ALA A 71 7.44 0.80 -6.54
C ALA A 71 6.49 0.86 -7.74
N ILE A 72 5.38 0.11 -7.70
CA ILE A 72 4.37 0.09 -8.77
C ILE A 72 3.10 0.84 -8.41
N SER A 73 2.98 1.33 -7.17
CA SER A 73 1.77 2.01 -6.70
C SER A 73 1.63 3.41 -7.30
N THR A 74 0.40 3.83 -7.44
CA THR A 74 0.00 5.16 -7.92
C THR A 74 -0.87 5.86 -6.88
N THR A 75 -1.11 7.15 -7.07
CA THR A 75 -1.96 7.95 -6.19
C THR A 75 -3.35 7.32 -6.00
N GLY A 76 -3.73 7.08 -4.76
CA GLY A 76 -5.02 6.49 -4.38
C GLY A 76 -5.03 4.97 -4.24
N ASP A 77 -3.89 4.31 -4.46
CA ASP A 77 -3.77 2.87 -4.26
C ASP A 77 -3.74 2.49 -2.77
N VAL A 78 -4.25 1.29 -2.50
CA VAL A 78 -4.21 0.66 -1.18
C VAL A 78 -3.33 -0.59 -1.26
N ILE A 79 -2.28 -0.63 -0.46
CA ILE A 79 -1.41 -1.80 -0.32
C ILE A 79 -1.91 -2.61 0.89
N ARG A 80 -2.42 -3.80 0.63
CA ARG A 80 -2.84 -4.77 1.65
C ARG A 80 -1.68 -5.71 1.96
N VAL A 81 -1.25 -5.73 3.22
CA VAL A 81 -0.12 -6.54 3.68
C VAL A 81 -0.68 -7.68 4.53
N SER A 82 -0.54 -8.90 4.05
CA SER A 82 -0.98 -10.09 4.77
C SER A 82 -0.10 -10.40 5.98
N ALA A 83 -0.59 -11.24 6.88
CA ALA A 83 0.16 -11.69 8.04
C ALA A 83 1.55 -12.21 7.64
N GLY A 84 2.59 -11.77 8.37
CA GLY A 84 3.97 -12.13 8.07
C GLY A 84 5.00 -11.16 8.64
N THR A 85 6.27 -11.50 8.45
CA THR A 85 7.40 -10.64 8.79
C THR A 85 8.08 -10.18 7.50
N TYR A 86 8.17 -8.86 7.32
CA TYR A 86 8.70 -8.21 6.13
C TYR A 86 9.95 -7.43 6.48
N THR A 87 11.11 -7.90 6.00
CA THR A 87 12.37 -7.17 6.12
C THR A 87 12.51 -6.25 4.92
N GLU A 88 12.38 -4.96 5.16
CA GLU A 88 12.26 -3.97 4.10
C GLU A 88 13.58 -3.25 3.83
N ASN A 89 13.94 -3.16 2.56
CA ASN A 89 15.08 -2.35 2.11
C ASN A 89 14.70 -0.87 2.12
N ASN A 90 14.88 -0.23 3.26
CA ASN A 90 14.56 1.17 3.50
C ASN A 90 15.68 2.14 3.05
N PRO A 91 15.38 3.43 2.76
CA PRO A 91 14.08 4.08 2.95
C PRO A 91 13.07 3.78 1.83
N ILE A 92 11.80 3.67 2.19
CA ILE A 92 10.68 3.50 1.25
C ILE A 92 9.94 4.84 1.11
N ALA A 93 10.00 5.45 -0.07
CA ALA A 93 9.34 6.73 -0.34
C ALA A 93 7.92 6.49 -0.89
N LEU A 94 6.91 6.84 -0.11
CA LEU A 94 5.51 6.63 -0.49
C LEU A 94 5.03 7.69 -1.50
N PRO A 95 4.33 7.29 -2.57
CA PRO A 95 3.59 8.23 -3.41
C PRO A 95 2.46 8.91 -2.61
N LYS A 96 1.96 10.04 -3.09
CA LYS A 96 0.84 10.75 -2.46
C LYS A 96 -0.41 9.86 -2.38
N GLN A 97 -1.15 9.94 -1.26
CA GLN A 97 -2.44 9.28 -1.08
C GLN A 97 -2.40 7.75 -1.23
N VAL A 98 -1.24 7.14 -1.10
CA VAL A 98 -1.13 5.68 -1.00
C VAL A 98 -1.37 5.27 0.45
N SER A 99 -2.17 4.23 0.63
CA SER A 99 -2.45 3.63 1.94
C SER A 99 -1.73 2.29 2.06
N ILE A 100 -1.14 2.02 3.23
CA ILE A 100 -0.60 0.70 3.59
C ILE A 100 -1.39 0.19 4.80
N VAL A 101 -2.05 -0.95 4.63
CA VAL A 101 -2.92 -1.52 5.66
C VAL A 101 -2.55 -2.98 5.86
N GLY A 102 -2.07 -3.31 7.05
CA GLY A 102 -1.84 -4.69 7.46
C GLY A 102 -3.15 -5.44 7.74
N ASP A 103 -3.12 -6.75 7.68
CA ASP A 103 -4.28 -7.57 8.03
C ASP A 103 -4.60 -7.45 9.51
N SER A 104 -3.59 -7.34 10.37
CA SER A 104 -3.77 -7.17 11.81
C SER A 104 -2.49 -6.60 12.44
N LEU A 105 -2.67 -5.76 13.46
CA LEU A 105 -1.62 -5.09 14.21
C LEU A 105 -0.48 -6.02 14.70
N ARG A 106 -0.80 -7.25 15.08
CA ARG A 106 0.17 -8.18 15.67
C ARG A 106 0.67 -9.25 14.71
N GLU A 107 0.01 -9.41 13.58
CA GLU A 107 0.35 -10.45 12.61
C GLU A 107 1.23 -9.91 11.47
N VAL A 108 1.22 -8.60 11.25
CA VAL A 108 2.08 -7.95 10.27
C VAL A 108 3.23 -7.26 11.00
N THR A 109 4.44 -7.78 10.80
CA THR A 109 5.66 -7.23 11.40
C THR A 109 6.59 -6.71 10.31
N VAL A 110 6.99 -5.45 10.43
CA VAL A 110 7.93 -4.81 9.49
C VAL A 110 9.25 -4.54 10.19
N VAL A 111 10.34 -4.97 9.55
CA VAL A 111 11.70 -4.87 10.05
C VAL A 111 12.54 -4.02 9.10
N PRO A 112 13.12 -2.89 9.55
CA PRO A 112 14.04 -2.13 8.70
C PRO A 112 15.35 -2.88 8.49
N GLN A 113 15.79 -3.00 7.24
CA GLN A 113 17.06 -3.64 6.88
C GLN A 113 18.24 -2.68 7.10
N ASN A 114 18.07 -1.41 6.77
CA ASN A 114 19.11 -0.39 6.86
C ASN A 114 18.94 0.44 8.14
N ALA A 115 19.67 0.10 9.18
CA ALA A 115 19.55 0.75 10.50
C ALA A 115 19.80 2.27 10.48
N GLY A 116 20.62 2.77 9.59
CA GLY A 116 21.00 4.18 9.48
C GLY A 116 20.06 5.05 8.65
N SER A 117 18.93 4.50 8.15
CA SER A 117 17.98 5.22 7.30
C SER A 117 16.59 5.16 7.90
N ASP A 118 15.78 6.20 7.67
CA ASP A 118 14.36 6.19 8.01
C ASP A 118 13.65 5.02 7.28
N LEU A 119 12.58 4.46 7.85
CA LEU A 119 11.88 3.34 7.20
C LEU A 119 10.94 3.83 6.10
N PHE A 120 10.00 4.71 6.43
CA PHE A 120 9.07 5.27 5.47
C PHE A 120 9.23 6.79 5.34
N TYR A 121 9.42 7.27 4.12
CA TYR A 121 9.18 8.67 3.79
C TYR A 121 7.72 8.84 3.38
N VAL A 122 6.91 9.38 4.30
CA VAL A 122 5.50 9.63 4.05
C VAL A 122 5.29 10.86 3.19
N ALA A 123 4.24 10.86 2.39
CA ALA A 123 3.81 11.94 1.51
C ALA A 123 2.40 12.42 1.90
N PRO A 124 1.93 13.57 1.38
CA PRO A 124 0.59 14.07 1.67
C PRO A 124 -0.51 13.03 1.42
N GLY A 125 -1.40 12.87 2.42
CA GLY A 125 -2.54 11.98 2.33
C GLY A 125 -2.23 10.49 2.43
N ASN A 126 -1.02 10.10 2.85
CA ASN A 126 -0.74 8.70 3.13
C ASN A 126 -1.49 8.22 4.38
N TYR A 127 -1.86 6.97 4.39
CA TYR A 127 -2.44 6.26 5.52
C TYR A 127 -1.68 4.97 5.79
N LEU A 128 -1.18 4.79 7.02
CA LEU A 128 -0.51 3.57 7.47
C LEU A 128 -1.23 3.02 8.69
N SER A 129 -1.59 1.74 8.67
CA SER A 129 -2.28 1.13 9.81
C SER A 129 -2.07 -0.38 9.93
N GLU A 130 -2.40 -0.89 11.12
CA GLU A 130 -2.44 -2.32 11.43
C GLU A 130 -1.10 -3.04 11.24
N MET A 131 0.00 -2.43 11.71
CA MET A 131 1.35 -3.00 11.59
C MET A 131 2.16 -2.83 12.88
N SER A 132 3.03 -3.79 13.15
CA SER A 132 4.05 -3.72 14.18
C SER A 132 5.43 -3.53 13.57
N PHE A 133 6.24 -2.67 14.16
CA PHE A 133 7.62 -2.43 13.75
C PHE A 133 8.57 -3.00 14.79
N THR A 134 9.57 -3.78 14.37
CA THR A 134 10.57 -4.40 15.25
C THR A 134 11.96 -4.28 14.63
N GLY A 135 13.00 -4.58 15.43
CA GLY A 135 14.39 -4.53 14.98
C GLY A 135 15.20 -3.45 15.68
N THR A 136 16.25 -3.00 15.03
CA THR A 136 17.17 -1.99 15.59
C THR A 136 17.52 -0.97 14.52
N MET A 137 17.46 0.31 14.88
CA MET A 137 17.90 1.42 14.03
C MET A 137 19.02 2.22 14.71
N THR A 138 19.67 3.07 13.96
CA THR A 138 20.63 4.04 14.49
C THR A 138 19.88 5.22 15.09
N ALA A 139 20.36 5.77 16.20
CA ALA A 139 19.76 6.92 16.84
C ALA A 139 19.55 8.08 15.83
N GLY A 140 18.35 8.62 15.81
CA GLY A 140 17.94 9.68 14.86
C GLY A 140 17.22 9.19 13.61
N SER A 141 17.23 7.88 13.32
CA SER A 141 16.39 7.29 12.26
C SER A 141 14.95 7.08 12.73
N ALA A 142 13.99 7.24 11.85
CA ALA A 142 12.57 7.20 12.17
C ALA A 142 11.82 6.06 11.44
N ILE A 143 10.75 5.55 12.06
CA ILE A 143 9.81 4.64 11.39
C ILE A 143 9.05 5.38 10.29
N CYS A 144 8.52 6.57 10.61
CA CYS A 144 7.89 7.44 9.64
C CYS A 144 8.55 8.82 9.69
N ALA A 145 9.06 9.28 8.56
CA ALA A 145 9.60 10.63 8.40
C ALA A 145 8.87 11.36 7.28
N PHE A 146 8.65 12.68 7.44
CA PHE A 146 8.13 13.49 6.36
C PHE A 146 9.17 13.56 5.24
N ASN A 147 8.71 13.32 4.00
CA ASN A 147 9.59 13.38 2.84
C ASN A 147 10.06 14.82 2.62
N PRO A 148 11.38 15.11 2.71
CA PRO A 148 11.90 16.47 2.64
C PRO A 148 11.65 17.15 1.27
N ASN A 149 11.27 16.38 0.25
CA ASN A 149 10.99 16.87 -1.10
C ASN A 149 9.49 17.10 -1.36
N LYS A 150 8.63 17.02 -0.34
CA LYS A 150 7.17 17.21 -0.47
C LYS A 150 6.71 18.40 0.35
N ILE A 151 5.64 19.03 -0.10
CA ILE A 151 4.90 20.07 0.62
C ILE A 151 3.67 19.42 1.25
N TYR A 152 3.43 19.69 2.53
CA TYR A 152 2.31 19.15 3.29
C TYR A 152 1.30 20.25 3.60
N TYR A 153 0.03 19.95 3.38
CA TYR A 153 -1.09 20.81 3.74
C TYR A 153 -1.87 20.17 4.88
N SER A 154 -2.45 20.97 5.74
CA SER A 154 -3.25 20.49 6.88
C SER A 154 -4.42 19.59 6.47
N THR A 155 -4.98 19.81 5.27
CA THR A 155 -6.07 19.00 4.69
C THR A 155 -5.61 17.66 4.09
N GLN A 156 -4.30 17.42 3.99
CA GLN A 156 -3.70 16.24 3.39
C GLN A 156 -2.56 15.67 4.25
N SER A 157 -2.67 15.82 5.56
CA SER A 157 -1.68 15.28 6.49
C SER A 157 -1.59 13.75 6.36
N PRO A 158 -0.38 13.17 6.45
CA PRO A 158 -0.24 11.74 6.62
C PRO A 158 -0.92 11.27 7.91
N TYR A 159 -1.47 10.08 7.90
CA TYR A 159 -2.14 9.49 9.06
C TYR A 159 -1.56 8.11 9.38
N VAL A 160 -1.12 7.93 10.63
CA VAL A 160 -0.61 6.66 11.14
C VAL A 160 -1.46 6.25 12.33
N SER A 161 -2.09 5.08 12.28
CA SER A 161 -2.95 4.59 13.34
C SER A 161 -2.78 3.09 13.57
N ASN A 162 -3.14 2.62 14.75
CA ASN A 162 -3.07 1.21 15.11
C ASN A 162 -1.75 0.55 14.73
N CYS A 163 -0.63 1.25 15.00
CA CYS A 163 0.72 0.75 14.77
C CYS A 163 1.48 0.69 16.10
N THR A 164 2.32 -0.32 16.25
CA THR A 164 3.22 -0.44 17.41
C THR A 164 4.67 -0.32 16.98
N ASN A 165 5.48 0.38 17.77
CA ASN A 165 6.90 0.53 17.52
C ASN A 165 7.72 -0.10 18.65
N PHE A 166 8.40 -1.20 18.35
CA PHE A 166 9.36 -1.89 19.22
C PHE A 166 10.79 -1.83 18.65
N VAL A 167 11.03 -0.94 17.68
CA VAL A 167 12.37 -0.78 17.09
C VAL A 167 13.27 -0.03 18.06
N THR A 168 14.39 -0.66 18.44
CA THR A 168 15.37 -0.07 19.35
C THR A 168 16.07 1.13 18.70
N ASN A 169 16.28 2.20 19.46
CA ASN A 169 16.93 3.46 19.06
C ASN A 169 16.23 4.21 17.93
N SER A 170 14.93 3.96 17.70
CA SER A 170 14.18 4.65 16.64
C SER A 170 13.36 5.82 17.15
N ILE A 171 13.02 6.74 16.23
CA ILE A 171 11.99 7.74 16.38
C ILE A 171 10.71 7.20 15.72
N GLY A 172 9.56 7.25 16.40
CA GLY A 172 8.30 6.78 15.81
C GLY A 172 7.87 7.64 14.62
N LEU A 173 7.82 8.96 14.81
CA LEU A 173 7.44 9.94 13.78
C LEU A 173 8.38 11.14 13.81
N LYS A 174 8.98 11.46 12.68
CA LYS A 174 9.85 12.63 12.48
C LYS A 174 9.19 13.62 11.52
N ILE A 175 8.91 14.80 12.03
CA ILE A 175 8.29 15.88 11.27
C ILE A 175 9.35 16.96 11.03
N ASP A 176 9.66 17.22 9.76
CA ASP A 176 10.45 18.39 9.38
C ASP A 176 9.48 19.56 9.11
N GLY A 177 9.43 20.51 10.03
CA GLY A 177 8.51 21.66 9.99
C GLY A 177 8.81 22.67 8.89
N SER A 178 9.94 22.56 8.17
CA SER A 178 10.35 23.56 7.20
C SER A 178 9.50 23.62 5.91
N LYS A 179 8.61 22.65 5.72
CA LYS A 179 7.77 22.53 4.51
C LYS A 179 6.27 22.26 4.79
N SER A 180 5.82 22.47 6.01
CA SER A 180 4.38 22.39 6.33
C SER A 180 3.74 23.76 6.14
N ILE A 181 2.65 23.82 5.40
CA ILE A 181 1.82 25.01 5.20
C ILE A 181 0.41 24.72 5.69
#